data_b8d5db24b537aa47e4efe89f0cbd3d12
#
_entry.id   b8d5db24b537aa47e4efe89f0cbd3d12
#
_cell.length_a   1.000
_cell.length_b   1.000
_cell.length_c   1.000
_cell.angle_alpha   90.00
_cell.angle_beta   90.00
_cell.angle_gamma   90.00
#
_symmetry.space_group_name_H-M   'P 1'
#
loop_
_entity.id
_entity.type
_entity.pdbx_description
1 polymer ?
#
loop_
_entity_poly.entity_id
_entity_poly.type
_entity_poly.pdbx_seq_one_letter_code
_entity_poly.pdbx_strand_id
1 'polypeptide(L)'
;MSFFSWFDTREARRCGTSLAELILRELPVDNSIKEKKFAIKAEKTLNKVIRELAAFRQKNSLNTYQKAKLGNAFLWTLKDSGVNAAYADELTEWLTLRL
;
A
#
# COMPACT_ATOMS: atom_id res chain seq x y z
N MET A 1 12.39 -24.26 -3.10
CA MET A 1 11.27 -23.60 -2.45
C MET A 1 10.14 -24.60 -2.21
N SER A 2 9.59 -24.67 -1.00
CA SER A 2 8.51 -25.61 -0.73
C SER A 2 7.20 -25.12 -1.36
N PHE A 3 6.29 -26.06 -1.65
CA PHE A 3 4.96 -25.75 -2.17
C PHE A 3 4.22 -24.76 -1.25
N PHE A 4 4.37 -24.91 0.06
CA PHE A 4 3.69 -24.05 1.04
C PHE A 4 4.18 -22.60 1.00
N SER A 5 5.48 -22.39 0.67
CA SER A 5 6.01 -21.03 0.55
C SER A 5 5.32 -20.22 -0.54
N TRP A 6 4.87 -20.89 -1.61
CA TRP A 6 4.20 -20.20 -2.71
C TRP A 6 2.88 -19.57 -2.27
N PHE A 7 2.17 -20.24 -1.35
CA PHE A 7 0.88 -19.76 -0.84
C PHE A 7 0.99 -18.95 0.44
N ASP A 8 2.19 -18.83 1.02
CA ASP A 8 2.37 -18.05 2.24
C ASP A 8 2.28 -16.57 1.92
N THR A 9 1.25 -15.92 2.44
CA THR A 9 0.96 -14.52 2.17
C THR A 9 1.14 -13.62 3.40
N ARG A 10 1.66 -14.15 4.50
CA ARG A 10 1.77 -13.39 5.77
C ARG A 10 2.61 -12.15 5.61
N GLU A 11 3.80 -12.28 5.04
CA GLU A 11 4.69 -11.13 4.86
C GLU A 11 4.13 -10.14 3.83
N ALA A 12 3.53 -10.65 2.75
CA ALA A 12 2.90 -9.80 1.74
C ALA A 12 1.75 -8.99 2.35
N ARG A 13 0.90 -9.62 3.16
CA ARG A 13 -0.21 -8.93 3.81
C ARG A 13 0.29 -7.90 4.82
N ARG A 14 1.31 -8.23 5.59
CA ARG A 14 1.93 -7.29 6.52
C ARG A 14 2.48 -6.07 5.79
N CYS A 15 3.14 -6.31 4.67
CA CYS A 15 3.66 -5.23 3.85
C CYS A 15 2.54 -4.32 3.36
N GLY A 16 1.46 -4.89 2.80
CA GLY A 16 0.32 -4.12 2.32
C GLY A 16 -0.31 -3.28 3.43
N THR A 17 -0.53 -3.87 4.60
CA THR A 17 -1.07 -3.17 5.76
C THR A 17 -0.15 -2.04 6.20
N SER A 18 1.15 -2.32 6.28
CA SER A 18 2.15 -1.34 6.70
C SER A 18 2.20 -0.13 5.75
N LEU A 19 2.13 -0.37 4.44
CA LEU A 19 2.11 0.70 3.45
C LEU A 19 0.84 1.56 3.56
N ALA A 20 -0.30 0.91 3.80
CA ALA A 20 -1.56 1.64 4.00
C ALA A 20 -1.50 2.49 5.28
N GLU A 21 -0.96 1.94 6.36
CA GLU A 21 -0.80 2.66 7.62
C GLU A 21 0.12 3.88 7.46
N LEU A 22 1.15 3.76 6.64
CA LEU A 22 2.04 4.87 6.34
C LEU A 22 1.25 6.03 5.68
N ILE A 23 0.40 5.71 4.72
CA ILE A 23 -0.46 6.69 4.07
C ILE A 23 -1.43 7.32 5.08
N LEU A 24 -2.07 6.49 5.89
CA LEU A 24 -3.04 6.98 6.90
C LEU A 24 -2.39 7.88 7.93
N ARG A 25 -1.14 7.60 8.29
CA ARG A 25 -0.41 8.36 9.28
C ARG A 25 0.04 9.72 8.75
N GLU A 26 0.39 9.81 7.48
CA GLU A 26 0.98 11.01 6.90
C GLU A 26 0.02 11.86 6.08
N LEU A 27 -1.05 11.28 5.54
CA LEU A 27 -2.03 12.00 4.74
C LEU A 27 -3.35 12.10 5.49
N PRO A 28 -3.97 13.30 5.56
CA PRO A 28 -5.27 13.43 6.20
C PRO A 28 -6.35 12.72 5.39
N VAL A 29 -7.28 12.09 6.10
CA VAL A 29 -8.41 11.39 5.49
C VAL A 29 -9.50 12.37 5.07
N ASP A 30 -9.49 13.57 5.68
CA ASP A 30 -10.47 14.62 5.40
C ASP A 30 -9.84 15.74 4.55
N ASN A 31 -10.68 16.72 4.15
CA ASN A 31 -10.26 17.84 3.32
C ASN A 31 -9.73 19.02 4.15
N SER A 32 -9.07 18.74 5.27
CA SER A 32 -8.58 19.79 6.18
C SER A 32 -7.38 20.56 5.64
N ILE A 33 -6.73 20.06 4.59
CA ILE A 33 -5.54 20.68 3.99
C ILE A 33 -5.90 21.24 2.62
N LYS A 34 -5.38 22.43 2.32
CA LYS A 34 -5.52 23.01 0.99
C LYS A 34 -4.91 22.09 -0.06
N GLU A 35 -5.56 22.02 -1.20
CA GLU A 35 -5.21 21.11 -2.29
C GLU A 35 -3.72 21.13 -2.65
N LYS A 36 -3.11 22.30 -2.71
CA LYS A 36 -1.70 22.45 -3.04
C LYS A 36 -0.79 21.81 -2.01
N LYS A 37 -1.07 22.01 -0.71
CA LYS A 37 -0.30 21.38 0.37
C LYS A 37 -0.51 19.88 0.39
N PHE A 38 -1.73 19.43 0.09
CA PHE A 38 -2.05 18.01 0.01
C PHE A 38 -1.21 17.34 -1.08
N ALA A 39 -1.11 17.96 -2.26
CA ALA A 39 -0.34 17.41 -3.37
C ALA A 39 1.14 17.21 -3.00
N ILE A 40 1.74 18.19 -2.31
CA ILE A 40 3.13 18.13 -1.88
C ILE A 40 3.32 17.00 -0.86
N LYS A 41 2.44 16.89 0.14
CA LYS A 41 2.51 15.82 1.14
C LYS A 41 2.28 14.46 0.51
N ALA A 42 1.34 14.37 -0.42
CA ALA A 42 1.05 13.11 -1.11
C ALA A 42 2.28 12.63 -1.87
N GLU A 43 2.97 13.51 -2.58
CA GLU A 43 4.18 13.14 -3.31
C GLU A 43 5.25 12.58 -2.37
N LYS A 44 5.49 13.24 -1.24
CA LYS A 44 6.47 12.78 -0.26
C LYS A 44 6.08 11.41 0.31
N THR A 45 4.82 11.25 0.67
CA THR A 45 4.31 10.00 1.25
C THR A 45 4.38 8.86 0.26
N LEU A 46 3.97 9.10 -0.99
CA LEU A 46 4.02 8.08 -2.04
C LEU A 46 5.46 7.67 -2.35
N ASN A 47 6.40 8.60 -2.30
CA ASN A 47 7.82 8.27 -2.46
C ASN A 47 8.33 7.38 -1.33
N LYS A 48 7.87 7.60 -0.10
CA LYS A 48 8.20 6.71 1.02
C LYS A 48 7.62 5.32 0.82
N VAL A 49 6.38 5.24 0.34
CA VAL A 49 5.73 3.96 0.03
C VAL A 49 6.55 3.20 -1.01
N ILE A 50 6.97 3.86 -2.08
CA ILE A 50 7.78 3.25 -3.13
C ILE A 50 9.08 2.70 -2.55
N ARG A 51 9.76 3.47 -1.70
CA ARG A 51 11.02 3.04 -1.09
C ARG A 51 10.84 1.83 -0.18
N GLU A 52 9.80 1.83 0.65
CA GLU A 52 9.52 0.70 1.53
C GLU A 52 9.15 -0.55 0.73
N LEU A 53 8.36 -0.38 -0.34
CA LEU A 53 8.01 -1.48 -1.21
C LEU A 53 9.24 -2.06 -1.91
N ALA A 54 10.13 -1.20 -2.40
CA ALA A 54 11.36 -1.63 -3.05
C ALA A 54 12.26 -2.41 -2.08
N ALA A 55 12.39 -1.93 -0.84
CA ALA A 55 13.16 -2.61 0.19
C ALA A 55 12.58 -3.98 0.51
N PHE A 56 11.26 -4.08 0.61
CA PHE A 56 10.57 -5.34 0.84
C PHE A 56 10.83 -6.33 -0.31
N ARG A 57 10.74 -5.86 -1.55
CA ARG A 57 10.92 -6.71 -2.72
C ARG A 57 12.36 -7.19 -2.91
N GLN A 58 13.33 -6.44 -2.40
CA GLN A 58 14.72 -6.89 -2.40
C GLN A 58 14.92 -8.11 -1.50
N LYS A 59 14.18 -8.17 -0.39
CA LYS A 59 14.28 -9.27 0.56
C LYS A 59 13.33 -10.41 0.25
N ASN A 60 12.24 -10.14 -0.47
CA ASN A 60 11.16 -11.08 -0.68
C ASN A 60 10.73 -11.06 -2.15
N SER A 61 10.94 -12.18 -2.83
CA SER A 61 10.44 -12.34 -4.19
C SER A 61 8.94 -12.65 -4.11
N LEU A 62 8.12 -11.83 -4.78
CA LEU A 62 6.67 -11.99 -4.73
C LEU A 62 6.16 -12.66 -6.01
N ASN A 63 5.38 -13.72 -5.85
CA ASN A 63 4.64 -14.31 -6.96
C ASN A 63 3.31 -13.55 -7.16
N THR A 64 2.58 -13.90 -8.22
CA THR A 64 1.32 -13.23 -8.56
C THR A 64 0.29 -13.30 -7.42
N TYR A 65 0.20 -14.46 -6.77
CA TYR A 65 -0.74 -14.66 -5.67
C TYR A 65 -0.41 -13.74 -4.49
N GLN A 66 0.87 -13.67 -4.14
CA GLN A 66 1.34 -12.81 -3.04
C GLN A 66 1.15 -11.33 -3.36
N LYS A 67 1.38 -10.91 -4.60
CA LYS A 67 1.14 -9.54 -5.03
C LYS A 67 -0.34 -9.17 -4.87
N ALA A 68 -1.24 -10.07 -5.24
CA ALA A 68 -2.68 -9.84 -5.08
C ALA A 68 -3.07 -9.69 -3.61
N LYS A 69 -2.48 -10.50 -2.74
CA LYS A 69 -2.77 -10.44 -1.30
C LYS A 69 -2.21 -9.17 -0.66
N LEU A 70 -1.04 -8.72 -1.12
CA LEU A 70 -0.48 -7.45 -0.68
C LEU A 70 -1.42 -6.29 -1.06
N GLY A 71 -1.86 -6.26 -2.31
CA GLY A 71 -2.80 -5.23 -2.78
C GLY A 71 -4.12 -5.25 -2.03
N ASN A 72 -4.66 -6.44 -1.75
CA ASN A 72 -5.90 -6.56 -0.98
C ASN A 72 -5.74 -6.05 0.45
N ALA A 73 -4.65 -6.39 1.12
CA ALA A 73 -4.39 -5.92 2.49
C ALA A 73 -4.29 -4.39 2.51
N PHE A 74 -3.60 -3.82 1.54
CA PHE A 74 -3.48 -2.37 1.37
C PHE A 74 -4.86 -1.72 1.21
N LEU A 75 -5.65 -2.23 0.29
CA LEU A 75 -6.98 -1.70 -0.02
C LEU A 75 -7.90 -1.74 1.19
N TRP A 76 -8.00 -2.92 1.84
CA TRP A 76 -8.91 -3.09 2.96
C TRP A 76 -8.50 -2.28 4.17
N THR A 77 -7.20 -2.13 4.43
CA THR A 77 -6.73 -1.28 5.53
C THR A 77 -7.17 0.16 5.31
N LEU A 78 -7.07 0.67 4.08
CA LEU A 78 -7.54 2.01 3.76
C LEU A 78 -9.05 2.15 3.94
N LYS A 79 -9.82 1.21 3.41
CA LYS A 79 -11.29 1.23 3.49
C LYS A 79 -11.78 1.12 4.94
N ASP A 80 -11.20 0.21 5.70
CA ASP A 80 -11.57 0.00 7.10
C ASP A 80 -11.26 1.22 7.97
N SER A 81 -10.32 2.04 7.54
CA SER A 81 -9.96 3.27 8.26
C SER A 81 -10.75 4.49 7.82
N GLY A 82 -11.74 4.31 6.95
CA GLY A 82 -12.64 5.37 6.55
C GLY A 82 -12.23 6.16 5.31
N VAL A 83 -11.23 5.69 4.58
CA VAL A 83 -10.85 6.32 3.31
C VAL A 83 -11.95 6.10 2.29
N ASN A 84 -12.28 7.14 1.53
CA ASN A 84 -13.26 7.06 0.44
C ASN A 84 -12.91 5.89 -0.48
N ALA A 85 -13.91 5.08 -0.85
CA ALA A 85 -13.70 3.86 -1.63
C ALA A 85 -13.01 4.16 -2.98
N ALA A 86 -13.44 5.19 -3.69
CA ALA A 86 -12.85 5.55 -4.97
C ALA A 86 -11.38 5.93 -4.82
N TYR A 87 -11.06 6.69 -3.77
CA TYR A 87 -9.69 7.10 -3.48
C TYR A 87 -8.82 5.89 -3.10
N ALA A 88 -9.37 4.99 -2.27
CA ALA A 88 -8.67 3.78 -1.88
C ALA A 88 -8.39 2.88 -3.09
N ASP A 89 -9.35 2.77 -4.01
CA ASP A 89 -9.18 2.00 -5.24
C ASP A 89 -8.09 2.61 -6.12
N GLU A 90 -8.05 3.93 -6.26
CA GLU A 90 -7.02 4.62 -7.04
C GLU A 90 -5.62 4.40 -6.46
N LEU A 91 -5.49 4.51 -5.14
CA LEU A 91 -4.22 4.27 -4.47
C LEU A 91 -3.76 2.82 -4.64
N THR A 92 -4.70 1.89 -4.55
CA THR A 92 -4.40 0.47 -4.72
C THR A 92 -3.96 0.16 -6.15
N GLU A 93 -4.64 0.73 -7.14
CA GLU A 93 -4.23 0.59 -8.53
C GLU A 93 -2.83 1.16 -8.75
N TRP A 94 -2.56 2.34 -8.20
CA TRP A 94 -1.24 2.96 -8.26
C TRP A 94 -0.17 2.04 -7.69
N LEU A 95 -0.46 1.41 -6.55
CA LEU A 95 0.47 0.49 -5.89
C LEU A 95 0.71 -0.77 -6.73
N THR A 96 -0.36 -1.38 -7.23
CA THR A 96 -0.25 -2.64 -7.99
C THR A 96 0.52 -2.48 -9.28
N LEU A 97 0.48 -1.31 -9.90
CA LEU A 97 1.27 -1.02 -11.10
C LEU A 97 2.78 -1.05 -10.82
N ARG A 98 3.17 -0.95 -9.57
CA ARG A 98 4.57 -0.95 -9.14
C ARG A 98 5.04 -2.30 -8.60
N LEU A 99 4.14 -3.24 -8.47
CA LEU A 99 4.47 -4.62 -8.09
C LEU A 99 4.90 -5.46 -9.33
#